data_e71c10d58c37739a7ba2a9e7ce21d76e
#
_entry.id   e71c10d58c37739a7ba2a9e7ce21d76e
#
_cell.length_a   1.000
_cell.length_b   1.000
_cell.length_c   1.000
_cell.angle_alpha   90.00
_cell.angle_beta   90.00
_cell.angle_gamma   90.00
#
_symmetry.space_group_name_H-M   'P 1'
#
loop_
_entity.id
_entity.type
_entity.pdbx_description
1 polymer ?
#
loop_
_entity_poly.entity_id
_entity_poly.type
_entity_poly.pdbx_seq_one_letter_code
_entity_poly.pdbx_strand_id
1 'polypeptide(L)'
;MKTKKITAFLLAVMMLTGIFSVGVFASYADLGEAKASFQDGVGPETNGYAIDYVYYSPVEENDSTKYPIVIWLHGMGNGKKPGEQIVPSDIALWATDEYQSRFKGSEGAYILAARSLEEKNLFWDDCLIHPLRAAIDDFIVKNRDNVDVSRIYIGGYSMGGKMTLKMAVAYPEMFAAIFPICPAWLPGTSATARLADIPVWLTSGVTDPLVNYFSMVMTTWNNIIAKSNVKADCRFASLKNVLYPDGKLTESGHHSWFAVNYDMFSSGNGDYPSSKLVDGNGNKVKLTYPDGVISWLSGFTSDFDGTKAADGGNSEAYGSGASSNVFATVINFFKNLFAYIFKG
;
A
#
# COMPACT_ATOMS: atom_id res chain seq x y z
N MET A 1 -19.45 -25.28 50.92
CA MET A 1 -18.09 -25.07 50.34
C MET A 1 -17.89 -25.58 48.91
N LYS A 2 -18.65 -26.51 48.40
CA LYS A 2 -18.50 -27.07 47.03
C LYS A 2 -19.02 -26.15 45.92
N THR A 3 -20.08 -25.39 46.17
CA THR A 3 -20.71 -24.47 45.19
C THR A 3 -19.84 -23.29 44.82
N LYS A 4 -19.09 -22.68 45.77
CA LYS A 4 -18.20 -21.54 45.50
C LYS A 4 -16.97 -21.89 44.64
N LYS A 5 -16.50 -23.12 44.67
CA LYS A 5 -15.39 -23.62 43.86
C LYS A 5 -15.81 -23.88 42.40
N ILE A 6 -17.04 -24.31 42.17
CA ILE A 6 -17.59 -24.53 40.82
C ILE A 6 -17.84 -23.20 40.11
N THR A 7 -18.32 -22.17 40.83
CA THR A 7 -18.54 -20.82 40.26
C THR A 7 -17.22 -20.14 39.89
N ALA A 8 -16.17 -20.31 40.72
CA ALA A 8 -14.83 -19.75 40.41
C ALA A 8 -14.17 -20.48 39.24
N PHE A 9 -14.37 -21.79 39.09
CA PHE A 9 -13.87 -22.57 37.96
C PHE A 9 -14.60 -22.23 36.67
N LEU A 10 -15.91 -22.03 36.69
CA LEU A 10 -16.71 -21.58 35.56
C LEU A 10 -16.36 -20.13 35.15
N LEU A 11 -16.09 -19.21 36.08
CA LEU A 11 -15.59 -17.88 35.78
C LEU A 11 -14.17 -17.89 35.19
N ALA A 12 -13.29 -18.76 35.70
CA ALA A 12 -11.94 -18.91 35.14
C ALA A 12 -11.96 -19.54 33.74
N VAL A 13 -12.84 -20.48 33.46
CA VAL A 13 -13.04 -21.07 32.13
C VAL A 13 -13.67 -20.05 31.18
N MET A 14 -14.60 -19.20 31.62
CA MET A 14 -15.14 -18.11 30.82
C MET A 14 -14.09 -17.00 30.55
N MET A 15 -13.19 -16.76 31.51
CA MET A 15 -12.05 -15.83 31.24
C MET A 15 -11.00 -16.43 30.31
N LEU A 16 -10.78 -17.75 30.35
CA LEU A 16 -9.87 -18.44 29.41
C LEU A 16 -10.46 -18.63 28.00
N THR A 17 -11.79 -18.70 27.88
CA THR A 17 -12.47 -18.77 26.57
C THR A 17 -12.83 -17.39 26.01
N GLY A 18 -12.79 -16.33 26.86
CA GLY A 18 -13.03 -14.94 26.48
C GLY A 18 -11.80 -14.20 25.96
N ILE A 19 -10.62 -14.85 25.93
CA ILE A 19 -9.39 -14.27 25.34
C ILE A 19 -9.28 -14.60 23.84
N PHE A 20 -10.23 -15.32 23.28
CA PHE A 20 -10.27 -15.62 21.87
C PHE A 20 -11.39 -14.84 21.17
N SER A 21 -10.97 -13.94 20.31
CA SER A 21 -11.74 -13.13 19.37
C SER A 21 -12.09 -11.69 19.83
N VAL A 22 -11.08 -10.93 20.16
CA VAL A 22 -11.11 -9.55 19.75
C VAL A 22 -10.05 -9.43 18.65
N GLY A 23 -10.38 -9.90 17.47
CA GLY A 23 -9.90 -9.24 16.28
C GLY A 23 -10.56 -7.87 16.34
N VAL A 24 -9.90 -6.90 16.94
CA VAL A 24 -10.34 -5.52 16.93
C VAL A 24 -10.18 -5.07 15.49
N PHE A 25 -11.24 -5.25 14.71
CA PHE A 25 -11.41 -4.42 13.55
C PHE A 25 -11.56 -3.01 14.11
N ALA A 26 -10.61 -2.11 13.81
CA ALA A 26 -10.73 -0.72 14.13
C ALA A 26 -12.15 -0.29 13.79
N SER A 27 -12.86 0.27 14.76
CA SER A 27 -14.27 0.58 14.55
C SER A 27 -14.34 1.71 13.51
N TYR A 28 -15.44 1.80 12.77
CA TYR A 28 -15.65 2.94 11.86
C TYR A 28 -15.59 4.29 12.58
N ALA A 29 -15.74 4.33 13.90
CA ALA A 29 -15.59 5.52 14.73
C ALA A 29 -14.13 5.99 14.80
N ASP A 30 -13.19 5.05 14.92
CA ASP A 30 -11.75 5.37 15.00
C ASP A 30 -11.23 5.93 13.66
N LEU A 31 -11.88 5.57 12.55
CA LEU A 31 -11.51 6.06 11.23
C LEU A 31 -11.73 7.57 11.06
N GLY A 32 -12.75 8.13 11.71
CA GLY A 32 -13.03 9.57 11.72
C GLY A 32 -11.91 10.38 12.37
N GLU A 33 -11.44 9.94 13.54
CA GLU A 33 -10.32 10.56 14.26
C GLU A 33 -9.00 10.38 13.50
N ALA A 34 -8.76 9.18 12.97
CA ALA A 34 -7.59 8.91 12.15
C ALA A 34 -7.51 9.83 10.91
N LYS A 35 -8.63 10.04 10.21
CA LYS A 35 -8.69 10.99 9.09
C LYS A 35 -8.44 12.43 9.51
N ALA A 36 -8.92 12.83 10.68
CA ALA A 36 -8.75 14.19 11.21
C ALA A 36 -7.30 14.48 11.65
N SER A 37 -6.47 13.45 11.87
CA SER A 37 -5.06 13.62 12.24
C SER A 37 -4.15 13.96 11.06
N PHE A 38 -4.64 13.86 9.82
CA PHE A 38 -3.86 14.17 8.63
C PHE A 38 -3.80 15.68 8.38
N GLN A 39 -2.64 16.15 7.97
CA GLN A 39 -2.33 17.52 7.61
C GLN A 39 -2.15 17.66 6.10
N ASP A 40 -2.49 18.83 5.56
CA ASP A 40 -2.29 19.13 4.15
C ASP A 40 -0.83 19.48 3.85
N GLY A 41 -0.37 19.08 2.67
CA GLY A 41 0.93 19.44 2.14
C GLY A 41 0.90 19.56 0.62
N VAL A 42 1.90 20.26 0.08
CA VAL A 42 2.10 20.40 -1.35
C VAL A 42 3.59 20.38 -1.66
N GLY A 43 3.96 19.60 -2.67
CA GLY A 43 5.32 19.57 -3.20
C GLY A 43 5.63 20.78 -4.10
N PRO A 44 6.90 21.00 -4.41
CA PRO A 44 7.30 22.04 -5.35
C PRO A 44 6.80 21.74 -6.76
N GLU A 45 6.52 22.80 -7.52
CA GLU A 45 6.20 22.64 -8.93
C GLU A 45 7.41 22.08 -9.69
N THR A 46 7.18 20.99 -10.40
CA THR A 46 8.19 20.28 -11.20
C THR A 46 7.55 19.87 -12.51
N ASN A 47 8.18 20.23 -13.64
CA ASN A 47 7.66 19.97 -14.98
C ASN A 47 6.22 20.48 -15.21
N GLY A 48 5.85 21.60 -14.56
CA GLY A 48 4.53 22.23 -14.68
C GLY A 48 3.45 21.60 -13.79
N TYR A 49 3.82 20.72 -12.86
CA TYR A 49 2.90 20.06 -11.93
C TYR A 49 3.41 20.13 -10.49
N ALA A 50 2.52 20.41 -9.54
CA ALA A 50 2.74 20.21 -8.12
C ALA A 50 1.84 19.08 -7.62
N ILE A 51 2.37 18.23 -6.77
CA ILE A 51 1.61 17.15 -6.16
C ILE A 51 1.15 17.56 -4.77
N ASP A 52 -0.16 17.62 -4.58
CA ASP A 52 -0.76 17.76 -3.26
C ASP A 52 -0.73 16.40 -2.54
N TYR A 53 -0.58 16.45 -1.23
CA TYR A 53 -0.68 15.27 -0.39
C TYR A 53 -1.32 15.61 0.95
N VAL A 54 -1.82 14.59 1.64
CA VAL A 54 -2.10 14.68 3.07
C VAL A 54 -1.15 13.73 3.79
N TYR A 55 -0.75 14.08 5.02
CA TYR A 55 0.17 13.25 5.77
C TYR A 55 -0.17 13.20 7.27
N TYR A 56 0.11 12.07 7.86
CA TYR A 56 0.16 11.87 9.31
C TYR A 56 1.62 11.92 9.77
N SER A 57 1.85 12.57 10.92
CA SER A 57 3.15 12.62 11.60
C SER A 57 3.08 11.89 12.94
N PRO A 58 3.97 10.92 13.19
CA PRO A 58 4.08 10.24 14.49
C PRO A 58 4.89 11.04 15.52
N VAL A 59 5.46 12.19 15.14
CA VAL A 59 6.40 12.97 15.96
C VAL A 59 5.69 13.72 17.06
N GLU A 60 6.11 13.47 18.30
CA GLU A 60 5.68 14.21 19.47
C GLU A 60 6.64 15.35 19.82
N GLU A 61 6.29 16.18 20.78
CA GLU A 61 7.13 17.28 21.26
C GLU A 61 8.45 16.75 21.85
N ASN A 62 9.59 17.29 21.39
CA ASN A 62 10.94 16.88 21.78
C ASN A 62 11.35 15.46 21.37
N ASP A 63 10.64 14.86 20.42
CA ASP A 63 10.98 13.54 19.91
C ASP A 63 12.21 13.58 18.98
N SER A 64 13.19 12.70 19.24
CA SER A 64 14.39 12.51 18.44
C SER A 64 14.37 11.21 17.61
N THR A 65 13.26 10.48 17.65
CA THR A 65 13.09 9.22 16.93
C THR A 65 13.12 9.44 15.43
N LYS A 66 13.73 8.50 14.71
CA LYS A 66 13.71 8.47 13.25
C LYS A 66 12.63 7.50 12.78
N TYR A 67 11.66 8.03 12.05
CA TYR A 67 10.49 7.30 11.58
C TYR A 67 10.57 6.98 10.08
N PRO A 68 10.15 5.79 9.64
CA PRO A 68 9.98 5.49 8.23
C PRO A 68 8.89 6.36 7.60
N ILE A 69 8.89 6.41 6.27
CA ILE A 69 7.81 7.00 5.47
C ILE A 69 7.09 5.91 4.71
N VAL A 70 5.77 5.86 4.82
CA VAL A 70 4.90 5.10 3.94
C VAL A 70 4.22 6.04 2.97
N ILE A 71 4.50 5.87 1.68
CA ILE A 71 3.86 6.62 0.60
C ILE A 71 2.69 5.82 0.08
N TRP A 72 1.49 6.40 0.11
CA TRP A 72 0.26 5.79 -0.37
C TRP A 72 -0.25 6.46 -1.64
N LEU A 73 -0.60 5.64 -2.63
CA LEU A 73 -1.09 6.08 -3.92
C LEU A 73 -2.48 5.48 -4.20
N HIS A 74 -3.48 6.35 -4.26
CA HIS A 74 -4.87 5.97 -4.47
C HIS A 74 -5.14 5.46 -5.90
N GLY A 75 -6.28 4.79 -6.10
CA GLY A 75 -6.79 4.39 -7.41
C GLY A 75 -7.51 5.53 -8.15
N MET A 76 -7.97 5.25 -9.37
CA MET A 76 -8.75 6.19 -10.17
C MET A 76 -10.04 6.58 -9.43
N GLY A 77 -10.39 7.85 -9.48
CA GLY A 77 -11.60 8.42 -8.89
C GLY A 77 -11.42 9.06 -7.51
N ASN A 78 -10.25 8.85 -6.87
CA ASN A 78 -9.95 9.29 -5.50
C ASN A 78 -8.96 10.46 -5.44
N GLY A 79 -8.64 11.06 -6.58
CA GLY A 79 -7.74 12.21 -6.70
C GLY A 79 -8.43 13.53 -7.06
N LYS A 80 -9.76 13.60 -7.06
CA LYS A 80 -10.49 14.78 -7.52
C LYS A 80 -10.42 15.95 -6.55
N LYS A 81 -10.38 15.67 -5.24
CA LYS A 81 -10.31 16.70 -4.21
C LYS A 81 -9.29 16.32 -3.14
N PRO A 82 -8.66 17.33 -2.49
CA PRO A 82 -7.82 17.10 -1.34
C PRO A 82 -8.55 16.29 -0.25
N GLY A 83 -7.84 15.34 0.37
CA GLY A 83 -8.37 14.45 1.39
C GLY A 83 -9.12 13.21 0.86
N GLU A 84 -9.55 13.16 -0.41
CA GLU A 84 -10.21 11.96 -0.95
C GLU A 84 -9.27 10.76 -1.08
N GLN A 85 -7.95 10.99 -1.20
CA GLN A 85 -6.95 9.94 -1.39
C GLN A 85 -6.80 8.98 -0.20
N ILE A 86 -7.29 9.36 0.99
CA ILE A 86 -7.30 8.51 2.19
C ILE A 86 -8.68 7.93 2.50
N VAL A 87 -9.68 8.33 1.71
CA VAL A 87 -11.05 7.86 1.87
C VAL A 87 -11.33 6.81 0.87
N PRO A 88 -11.94 6.01 0.61
CA PRO A 88 -12.47 4.68 0.45
C PRO A 88 -11.41 3.59 0.67
N SER A 89 -10.14 3.91 0.59
CA SER A 89 -9.08 2.90 0.80
C SER A 89 -8.78 2.63 2.27
N ASP A 90 -9.25 3.52 3.16
CA ASP A 90 -9.06 3.42 4.61
C ASP A 90 -7.59 3.34 5.08
N ILE A 91 -6.65 3.85 4.28
CA ILE A 91 -5.23 3.91 4.66
C ILE A 91 -5.02 4.78 5.91
N ALA A 92 -5.96 5.68 6.21
CA ALA A 92 -5.93 6.48 7.42
C ALA A 92 -5.89 5.64 8.71
N LEU A 93 -6.32 4.38 8.68
CA LEU A 93 -6.15 3.46 9.81
C LEU A 93 -4.70 3.28 10.24
N TRP A 94 -3.75 3.41 9.30
CA TRP A 94 -2.33 3.28 9.62
C TRP A 94 -1.81 4.45 10.46
N ALA A 95 -2.61 5.51 10.67
CA ALA A 95 -2.34 6.60 11.59
C ALA A 95 -2.90 6.36 13.02
N THR A 96 -3.57 5.24 13.28
CA THR A 96 -4.03 4.90 14.63
C THR A 96 -2.93 4.23 15.45
N ASP A 97 -2.96 4.37 16.78
CA ASP A 97 -1.96 3.80 17.70
C ASP A 97 -1.78 2.29 17.47
N GLU A 98 -2.88 1.57 17.24
CA GLU A 98 -2.84 0.13 16.95
C GLU A 98 -1.95 -0.18 15.75
N TYR A 99 -2.09 0.55 14.64
CA TYR A 99 -1.33 0.31 13.42
C TYR A 99 0.08 0.89 13.51
N GLN A 100 0.23 2.05 14.14
CA GLN A 100 1.54 2.68 14.37
C GLN A 100 2.47 1.75 15.18
N SER A 101 1.96 1.09 16.21
CA SER A 101 2.73 0.13 17.03
C SER A 101 3.27 -1.08 16.27
N ARG A 102 2.76 -1.36 15.06
CA ARG A 102 3.23 -2.46 14.20
C ARG A 102 4.50 -2.13 13.41
N PHE A 103 4.91 -0.84 13.34
CA PHE A 103 6.16 -0.41 12.73
C PHE A 103 7.33 -0.72 13.66
N LYS A 104 7.90 -1.91 13.50
CA LYS A 104 8.98 -2.40 14.37
C LYS A 104 10.20 -1.49 14.34
N GLY A 105 10.74 -1.18 15.53
CA GLY A 105 11.96 -0.39 15.70
C GLY A 105 11.77 1.13 15.72
N SER A 106 10.56 1.62 15.42
CA SER A 106 10.19 3.02 15.60
C SER A 106 8.84 3.19 16.30
N GLU A 107 8.02 2.11 16.29
CA GLU A 107 6.65 2.10 16.82
C GLU A 107 5.80 3.24 16.27
N GLY A 108 6.14 3.67 15.03
CA GLY A 108 5.48 4.72 14.30
C GLY A 108 6.04 4.90 12.89
N ALA A 109 5.29 5.57 12.04
CA ALA A 109 5.68 5.94 10.68
C ALA A 109 4.93 7.19 10.22
N TYR A 110 5.55 8.01 9.39
CA TYR A 110 4.84 8.97 8.57
C TYR A 110 3.99 8.23 7.53
N ILE A 111 2.74 8.66 7.38
CA ILE A 111 1.87 8.17 6.31
C ILE A 111 1.63 9.34 5.35
N LEU A 112 2.19 9.29 4.16
CA LEU A 112 2.08 10.33 3.14
C LEU A 112 1.19 9.83 2.00
N ALA A 113 -0.02 10.33 1.90
CA ALA A 113 -0.97 9.98 0.85
C ALA A 113 -0.98 11.07 -0.23
N ALA A 114 -0.32 10.79 -1.34
CA ALA A 114 -0.23 11.71 -2.47
C ALA A 114 -1.50 11.67 -3.35
N ARG A 115 -1.79 12.77 -4.03
CA ARG A 115 -2.95 12.93 -4.90
C ARG A 115 -2.53 13.06 -6.37
N SER A 116 -3.12 12.24 -7.22
CA SER A 116 -3.02 12.45 -8.68
C SER A 116 -3.81 13.70 -9.09
N LEU A 117 -3.54 14.21 -10.28
CA LEU A 117 -4.16 15.43 -10.78
C LEU A 117 -5.37 15.09 -11.68
N GLU A 118 -6.36 14.36 -11.13
CA GLU A 118 -7.52 13.90 -11.88
C GLU A 118 -8.38 15.05 -12.44
N GLU A 119 -8.41 16.21 -11.78
CA GLU A 119 -9.03 17.42 -12.27
C GLU A 119 -8.41 17.93 -13.58
N LYS A 120 -7.15 17.54 -13.86
CA LYS A 120 -6.42 17.80 -15.12
C LYS A 120 -6.45 16.58 -16.05
N ASN A 121 -7.28 15.55 -15.75
CA ASN A 121 -7.32 14.26 -16.43
C ASN A 121 -6.01 13.46 -16.37
N LEU A 122 -5.19 13.68 -15.36
CA LEU A 122 -3.96 12.93 -15.11
C LEU A 122 -4.19 11.91 -14.00
N PHE A 123 -4.25 10.63 -14.38
CA PHE A 123 -4.57 9.49 -13.49
C PHE A 123 -3.31 8.70 -13.18
N TRP A 124 -2.36 9.30 -12.48
CA TRP A 124 -1.03 8.73 -12.26
C TRP A 124 -0.31 8.45 -13.59
N ASP A 125 -0.31 9.45 -14.48
CA ASP A 125 0.42 9.40 -15.74
C ASP A 125 1.93 9.60 -15.53
N ASP A 126 2.72 9.18 -16.52
CA ASP A 126 4.18 9.15 -16.41
C ASP A 126 4.80 10.54 -16.18
N CYS A 127 4.13 11.61 -16.65
CA CYS A 127 4.55 13.00 -16.39
C CYS A 127 4.51 13.39 -14.90
N LEU A 128 3.82 12.61 -14.05
CA LEU A 128 3.74 12.85 -12.60
C LEU A 128 4.86 12.15 -11.81
N ILE A 129 5.70 11.33 -12.42
CA ILE A 129 6.77 10.61 -11.73
C ILE A 129 7.77 11.59 -11.08
N HIS A 130 8.27 12.57 -11.83
CA HIS A 130 9.20 13.58 -11.31
C HIS A 130 8.54 14.53 -10.30
N PRO A 131 7.31 15.05 -10.55
CA PRO A 131 6.59 15.85 -9.56
C PRO A 131 6.34 15.09 -8.25
N LEU A 132 5.97 13.81 -8.31
CA LEU A 132 5.79 12.99 -7.11
C LEU A 132 7.12 12.78 -6.37
N ARG A 133 8.20 12.51 -7.07
CA ARG A 133 9.54 12.43 -6.46
C ARG A 133 9.92 13.76 -5.79
N ALA A 134 9.69 14.89 -6.43
CA ALA A 134 10.00 16.21 -5.87
C ALA A 134 9.17 16.50 -4.60
N ALA A 135 7.90 16.08 -4.57
CA ALA A 135 7.06 16.20 -3.38
C ALA A 135 7.58 15.37 -2.21
N ILE A 136 8.05 14.14 -2.48
CA ILE A 136 8.65 13.26 -1.46
C ILE A 136 9.97 13.85 -0.96
N ASP A 137 10.85 14.32 -1.85
CA ASP A 137 12.12 14.94 -1.46
C ASP A 137 11.92 16.19 -0.60
N ASP A 138 10.96 17.04 -0.95
CA ASP A 138 10.59 18.22 -0.18
C ASP A 138 10.04 17.85 1.21
N PHE A 139 9.22 16.81 1.28
CA PHE A 139 8.72 16.27 2.55
C PHE A 139 9.88 15.78 3.45
N ILE A 140 10.82 15.03 2.88
CA ILE A 140 12.02 14.56 3.60
C ILE A 140 12.83 15.74 4.14
N VAL A 141 13.06 16.76 3.32
CA VAL A 141 13.81 17.97 3.72
C VAL A 141 13.13 18.70 4.87
N LYS A 142 11.80 18.85 4.82
CA LYS A 142 11.00 19.54 5.86
C LYS A 142 10.99 18.78 7.19
N ASN A 143 11.08 17.45 7.14
CA ASN A 143 11.01 16.57 8.30
C ASN A 143 12.33 15.84 8.60
N ARG A 144 13.45 16.35 8.11
CA ARG A 144 14.76 15.68 8.14
C ARG A 144 15.22 15.22 9.52
N ASP A 145 14.77 15.90 10.58
CA ASP A 145 15.19 15.60 11.95
C ASP A 145 14.50 14.36 12.51
N ASN A 146 13.38 13.93 11.92
CA ASN A 146 12.61 12.76 12.35
C ASN A 146 12.37 11.72 11.25
N VAL A 147 12.83 11.93 10.02
CA VAL A 147 12.70 10.96 8.95
C VAL A 147 13.90 10.00 8.91
N ASP A 148 13.61 8.70 8.81
CA ASP A 148 14.58 7.66 8.46
C ASP A 148 14.55 7.43 6.95
N VAL A 149 15.47 8.05 6.24
CA VAL A 149 15.54 7.96 4.77
C VAL A 149 15.90 6.57 4.24
N SER A 150 16.46 5.71 5.07
CA SER A 150 16.71 4.31 4.69
C SER A 150 15.45 3.44 4.73
N ARG A 151 14.36 3.93 5.32
CA ARG A 151 13.08 3.21 5.46
C ARG A 151 11.94 3.95 4.76
N ILE A 152 12.00 4.06 3.44
CA ILE A 152 10.96 4.63 2.61
C ILE A 152 10.23 3.50 1.89
N TYR A 153 8.93 3.40 2.10
CA TYR A 153 8.07 2.40 1.50
C TYR A 153 7.03 3.06 0.61
N ILE A 154 6.66 2.41 -0.49
CA ILE A 154 5.63 2.92 -1.38
C ILE A 154 4.65 1.82 -1.77
N GLY A 155 3.37 2.14 -1.73
CA GLY A 155 2.28 1.26 -2.14
C GLY A 155 1.09 2.02 -2.66
N GLY A 156 0.17 1.29 -3.22
CA GLY A 156 -1.07 1.85 -3.75
C GLY A 156 -1.82 0.83 -4.59
N TYR A 157 -3.06 1.13 -4.95
CA TYR A 157 -3.92 0.18 -5.64
C TYR A 157 -4.33 0.66 -7.03
N SER A 158 -4.57 -0.27 -7.95
CA SER A 158 -5.05 0.01 -9.30
C SER A 158 -4.10 0.95 -10.05
N MET A 159 -4.53 2.16 -10.40
CA MET A 159 -3.67 3.19 -11.00
C MET A 159 -2.55 3.64 -10.04
N GLY A 160 -2.81 3.69 -8.72
CA GLY A 160 -1.78 3.91 -7.70
C GLY A 160 -0.78 2.76 -7.64
N GLY A 161 -1.25 1.51 -7.78
CA GLY A 161 -0.36 0.34 -7.90
C GLY A 161 0.53 0.39 -9.15
N LYS A 162 0.00 0.90 -10.28
CA LYS A 162 0.80 1.23 -11.47
C LYS A 162 1.90 2.24 -11.12
N MET A 163 1.55 3.35 -10.48
CA MET A 163 2.52 4.40 -10.14
C MET A 163 3.52 3.91 -9.09
N THR A 164 3.13 3.05 -8.14
CA THR A 164 4.04 2.38 -7.23
C THR A 164 5.18 1.67 -7.97
N LEU A 165 4.83 0.83 -8.94
CA LEU A 165 5.83 0.12 -9.76
C LEU A 165 6.67 1.08 -10.61
N LYS A 166 6.07 2.12 -11.17
CA LYS A 166 6.78 3.11 -11.99
C LYS A 166 7.77 3.94 -11.17
N MET A 167 7.39 4.36 -9.98
CA MET A 167 8.29 5.06 -9.04
C MET A 167 9.48 4.17 -8.64
N ALA A 168 9.22 2.90 -8.32
CA ALA A 168 10.28 1.96 -7.98
C ALA A 168 11.20 1.64 -9.17
N VAL A 169 10.68 1.61 -10.40
CA VAL A 169 11.49 1.48 -11.62
C VAL A 169 12.32 2.74 -11.86
N ALA A 170 11.76 3.93 -11.60
CA ALA A 170 12.44 5.20 -11.78
C ALA A 170 13.57 5.42 -10.79
N TYR A 171 13.31 5.12 -9.53
CA TYR A 171 14.15 5.41 -8.38
C TYR A 171 14.32 4.18 -7.48
N PRO A 172 14.91 3.09 -7.98
CA PRO A 172 14.98 1.81 -7.26
C PRO A 172 15.78 1.92 -5.95
N GLU A 173 16.75 2.80 -5.88
CA GLU A 173 17.58 3.04 -4.72
C GLU A 173 16.83 3.65 -3.53
N MET A 174 15.71 4.33 -3.82
CA MET A 174 14.96 5.07 -2.82
C MET A 174 14.13 4.17 -1.89
N PHE A 175 13.60 3.09 -2.42
CA PHE A 175 12.59 2.32 -1.72
C PHE A 175 13.15 1.06 -1.06
N ALA A 176 12.99 0.97 0.26
CA ALA A 176 13.36 -0.19 1.05
C ALA A 176 12.47 -1.41 0.74
N ALA A 177 11.19 -1.18 0.45
CA ALA A 177 10.24 -2.18 -0.02
C ALA A 177 9.04 -1.51 -0.70
N ILE A 178 8.31 -2.26 -1.53
CA ILE A 178 7.12 -1.78 -2.22
C ILE A 178 5.94 -2.75 -2.06
N PHE A 179 4.70 -2.21 -2.02
CA PHE A 179 3.50 -3.03 -1.87
C PHE A 179 2.38 -2.65 -2.86
N PRO A 180 2.58 -2.95 -4.15
CA PRO A 180 1.57 -2.70 -5.18
C PRO A 180 0.36 -3.61 -5.02
N ILE A 181 -0.85 -3.04 -5.16
CA ILE A 181 -2.12 -3.75 -5.03
C ILE A 181 -2.86 -3.67 -6.37
N CYS A 182 -3.25 -4.82 -6.93
CA CYS A 182 -3.89 -4.95 -8.25
C CYS A 182 -3.34 -3.92 -9.27
N PRO A 183 -2.02 -3.87 -9.50
CA PRO A 183 -1.39 -2.80 -10.28
C PRO A 183 -1.87 -2.82 -11.73
N ALA A 184 -2.39 -1.68 -12.21
CA ALA A 184 -2.89 -1.52 -13.57
C ALA A 184 -1.76 -1.28 -14.60
N TRP A 185 -0.68 -2.05 -14.50
CA TRP A 185 0.47 -1.98 -15.40
C TRP A 185 1.21 -3.32 -15.50
N LEU A 186 1.62 -3.66 -16.70
CA LEU A 186 2.47 -4.81 -16.98
C LEU A 186 3.87 -4.29 -17.37
N PRO A 187 4.84 -4.30 -16.44
CA PRO A 187 6.20 -3.85 -16.74
C PRO A 187 6.91 -4.79 -17.69
N GLY A 188 7.64 -4.24 -18.65
CA GLY A 188 8.52 -4.99 -19.54
C GLY A 188 9.78 -5.49 -18.84
N THR A 189 10.59 -6.30 -19.53
CA THR A 189 11.79 -6.96 -18.97
C THR A 189 12.81 -5.95 -18.42
N SER A 190 13.03 -4.83 -19.10
CA SER A 190 13.95 -3.77 -18.65
C SER A 190 13.47 -3.13 -17.34
N ALA A 191 12.18 -2.83 -17.26
CA ALA A 191 11.58 -2.27 -16.06
C ALA A 191 11.67 -3.24 -14.86
N THR A 192 11.34 -4.52 -15.06
CA THR A 192 11.42 -5.53 -13.99
C THR A 192 12.84 -5.80 -13.52
N ALA A 193 13.85 -5.64 -14.39
CA ALA A 193 15.25 -5.76 -13.97
C ALA A 193 15.69 -4.68 -12.97
N ARG A 194 15.07 -3.50 -13.01
CA ARG A 194 15.34 -2.42 -12.03
C ARG A 194 14.74 -2.68 -10.65
N LEU A 195 13.82 -3.64 -10.55
CA LEU A 195 13.19 -4.06 -9.28
C LEU A 195 13.91 -5.25 -8.62
N ALA A 196 15.06 -5.67 -9.16
CA ALA A 196 15.72 -6.93 -8.78
C ALA A 196 16.07 -7.03 -7.29
N ASP A 197 16.45 -5.92 -6.67
CA ASP A 197 16.92 -5.86 -5.29
C ASP A 197 15.87 -5.28 -4.32
N ILE A 198 14.66 -5.01 -4.81
CA ILE A 198 13.58 -4.44 -3.99
C ILE A 198 12.63 -5.56 -3.55
N PRO A 199 12.41 -5.75 -2.24
CA PRO A 199 11.33 -6.58 -1.72
C PRO A 199 9.96 -6.07 -2.18
N VAL A 200 9.14 -6.98 -2.73
CA VAL A 200 7.81 -6.67 -3.27
C VAL A 200 6.75 -7.49 -2.58
N TRP A 201 5.74 -6.83 -1.99
CA TRP A 201 4.50 -7.48 -1.57
C TRP A 201 3.37 -7.15 -2.55
N LEU A 202 3.09 -8.04 -3.48
CA LEU A 202 2.03 -7.85 -4.46
C LEU A 202 0.74 -8.52 -3.98
N THR A 203 -0.37 -7.78 -3.98
CA THR A 203 -1.70 -8.28 -3.59
C THR A 203 -2.70 -8.10 -4.72
N SER A 204 -3.54 -9.10 -4.97
CA SER A 204 -4.65 -8.97 -5.93
C SER A 204 -5.77 -9.98 -5.68
N GLY A 205 -7.00 -9.58 -6.01
CA GLY A 205 -8.14 -10.47 -6.08
C GLY A 205 -8.15 -11.29 -7.37
N VAL A 206 -8.42 -12.60 -7.27
CA VAL A 206 -8.48 -13.51 -8.44
C VAL A 206 -9.66 -13.16 -9.36
N THR A 207 -10.73 -12.62 -8.77
CA THR A 207 -11.96 -12.25 -9.48
C THR A 207 -12.03 -10.76 -9.83
N ASP A 208 -10.88 -10.08 -9.90
CA ASP A 208 -10.80 -8.67 -10.28
C ASP A 208 -11.29 -8.48 -11.74
N PRO A 209 -12.40 -7.74 -11.97
CA PRO A 209 -12.93 -7.53 -13.31
C PRO A 209 -12.23 -6.39 -14.06
N LEU A 210 -11.43 -5.56 -13.37
CA LEU A 210 -10.83 -4.34 -13.91
C LEU A 210 -9.36 -4.54 -14.26
N VAL A 211 -8.60 -5.16 -13.36
CA VAL A 211 -7.19 -5.51 -13.61
C VAL A 211 -7.10 -7.03 -13.68
N ASN A 212 -6.99 -7.56 -14.90
CA ASN A 212 -7.04 -8.99 -15.12
C ASN A 212 -5.95 -9.72 -14.33
N TYR A 213 -6.39 -10.59 -13.43
CA TYR A 213 -5.50 -11.32 -12.54
C TYR A 213 -4.47 -12.16 -13.29
N PHE A 214 -4.90 -12.95 -14.30
CA PHE A 214 -4.02 -13.90 -14.97
C PHE A 214 -3.08 -13.22 -15.99
N SER A 215 -3.61 -12.37 -16.85
CA SER A 215 -2.83 -11.77 -17.94
C SER A 215 -2.03 -10.54 -17.52
N MET A 216 -2.38 -9.89 -16.41
CA MET A 216 -1.69 -8.70 -15.96
C MET A 216 -0.96 -8.95 -14.62
N VAL A 217 -1.67 -9.28 -13.54
CA VAL A 217 -1.07 -9.36 -12.21
C VAL A 217 -0.11 -10.54 -12.07
N MET A 218 -0.54 -11.75 -12.45
CA MET A 218 0.33 -12.93 -12.42
C MET A 218 1.55 -12.78 -13.35
N THR A 219 1.35 -12.17 -14.51
CA THR A 219 2.46 -11.91 -15.44
C THR A 219 3.43 -10.89 -14.86
N THR A 220 2.93 -9.81 -14.23
CA THR A 220 3.77 -8.83 -13.52
C THR A 220 4.57 -9.51 -12.41
N TRP A 221 3.92 -10.32 -11.56
CA TRP A 221 4.61 -11.08 -10.52
C TRP A 221 5.70 -11.97 -11.08
N ASN A 222 5.38 -12.80 -12.07
CA ASN A 222 6.34 -13.72 -12.68
C ASN A 222 7.54 -13.00 -13.31
N ASN A 223 7.30 -11.86 -13.95
CA ASN A 223 8.37 -11.04 -14.53
C ASN A 223 9.29 -10.44 -13.47
N ILE A 224 8.71 -9.95 -12.36
CA ILE A 224 9.48 -9.42 -11.21
C ILE A 224 10.32 -10.55 -10.59
N ILE A 225 9.70 -11.67 -10.25
CA ILE A 225 10.39 -12.79 -9.58
C ILE A 225 11.45 -13.43 -10.45
N ALA A 226 11.26 -13.46 -11.76
CA ALA A 226 12.28 -13.95 -12.70
C ALA A 226 13.58 -13.12 -12.65
N LYS A 227 13.51 -11.86 -12.23
CA LYS A 227 14.65 -10.94 -12.10
C LYS A 227 15.10 -10.71 -10.66
N SER A 228 14.26 -11.03 -9.68
CA SER A 228 14.53 -10.72 -8.26
C SER A 228 15.73 -11.50 -7.70
N ASN A 229 16.61 -10.77 -7.03
CA ASN A 229 17.70 -11.29 -6.20
C ASN A 229 17.25 -11.60 -4.76
N VAL A 230 16.10 -11.01 -4.34
CA VAL A 230 15.54 -11.06 -2.97
C VAL A 230 14.22 -11.85 -2.92
N LYS A 231 14.12 -12.96 -3.65
CA LYS A 231 12.89 -13.77 -3.79
C LYS A 231 12.29 -14.21 -2.47
N ALA A 232 13.12 -14.56 -1.50
CA ALA A 232 12.67 -15.01 -0.19
C ALA A 232 11.93 -13.91 0.60
N ASP A 233 12.23 -12.65 0.31
CA ASP A 233 11.63 -11.48 0.93
C ASP A 233 10.36 -11.00 0.22
N CYS A 234 10.20 -11.37 -1.06
CA CYS A 234 9.01 -11.03 -1.82
C CYS A 234 7.78 -11.83 -1.36
N ARG A 235 6.60 -11.23 -1.49
CA ARG A 235 5.30 -11.83 -1.12
C ARG A 235 4.29 -11.65 -2.24
N PHE A 236 3.52 -12.70 -2.51
CA PHE A 236 2.36 -12.63 -3.40
C PHE A 236 1.11 -13.11 -2.67
N ALA A 237 0.20 -12.17 -2.44
CA ALA A 237 -1.10 -12.44 -1.83
C ALA A 237 -2.18 -12.52 -2.92
N SER A 238 -2.68 -13.72 -3.16
CA SER A 238 -3.71 -14.04 -4.13
C SER A 238 -5.03 -14.30 -3.40
N LEU A 239 -6.01 -13.41 -3.54
CA LEU A 239 -7.27 -13.45 -2.81
C LEU A 239 -8.38 -14.05 -3.68
N LYS A 240 -8.82 -15.27 -3.38
CA LYS A 240 -9.97 -15.89 -4.07
C LYS A 240 -11.25 -15.07 -3.81
N ASN A 241 -11.44 -14.67 -2.57
CA ASN A 241 -12.51 -13.79 -2.14
C ASN A 241 -11.88 -12.56 -1.47
N VAL A 242 -12.37 -11.39 -1.79
CA VAL A 242 -12.00 -10.17 -1.08
C VAL A 242 -13.11 -9.86 -0.08
N LEU A 243 -12.74 -9.62 1.16
CA LEU A 243 -13.68 -9.36 2.25
C LEU A 243 -13.56 -7.92 2.72
N TYR A 244 -14.70 -7.35 3.11
CA TYR A 244 -14.75 -6.19 3.97
C TYR A 244 -14.21 -6.51 5.37
N PRO A 245 -13.85 -5.51 6.17
CA PRO A 245 -13.40 -5.72 7.55
C PRO A 245 -14.39 -6.48 8.43
N ASP A 246 -15.69 -6.37 8.16
CA ASP A 246 -16.77 -7.11 8.87
C ASP A 246 -16.91 -8.58 8.41
N GLY A 247 -16.04 -9.04 7.53
CA GLY A 247 -16.01 -10.41 7.01
C GLY A 247 -16.97 -10.69 5.85
N LYS A 248 -17.78 -9.70 5.43
CA LYS A 248 -18.64 -9.85 4.26
C LYS A 248 -17.86 -9.80 2.96
N LEU A 249 -18.37 -10.47 1.95
CA LEU A 249 -17.80 -10.44 0.61
C LEU A 249 -17.93 -9.02 0.00
N THR A 250 -16.83 -8.52 -0.59
CA THR A 250 -16.90 -7.29 -1.38
C THR A 250 -17.57 -7.57 -2.74
N GLU A 251 -18.07 -6.52 -3.38
CA GLU A 251 -18.73 -6.60 -4.69
C GLU A 251 -17.74 -6.98 -5.80
N SER A 252 -16.44 -6.84 -5.56
CA SER A 252 -15.42 -7.00 -6.59
C SER A 252 -14.07 -7.44 -6.02
N GLY A 253 -13.41 -8.36 -6.71
CA GLY A 253 -12.01 -8.70 -6.44
C GLY A 253 -11.04 -7.52 -6.59
N HIS A 254 -11.47 -6.44 -7.24
CA HIS A 254 -10.68 -5.20 -7.34
C HIS A 254 -10.46 -4.50 -5.99
N HIS A 255 -11.36 -4.70 -5.01
CA HIS A 255 -11.29 -4.10 -3.69
C HIS A 255 -10.19 -4.71 -2.78
N SER A 256 -9.19 -5.36 -3.38
CA SER A 256 -8.11 -6.06 -2.66
C SER A 256 -7.27 -5.18 -1.72
N TRP A 257 -7.39 -3.84 -1.80
CA TRP A 257 -6.78 -2.93 -0.82
C TRP A 257 -7.31 -3.09 0.61
N PHE A 258 -8.54 -3.58 0.81
CA PHE A 258 -9.04 -3.85 2.16
C PHE A 258 -8.15 -4.85 2.91
N ALA A 259 -7.72 -5.91 2.24
CA ALA A 259 -6.85 -6.91 2.86
C ALA A 259 -5.51 -6.30 3.34
N VAL A 260 -4.99 -5.30 2.61
CA VAL A 260 -3.74 -4.62 2.92
C VAL A 260 -3.94 -3.55 3.99
N ASN A 261 -4.91 -2.65 3.79
CA ASN A 261 -5.08 -1.50 4.67
C ASN A 261 -5.57 -1.89 6.07
N TYR A 262 -6.37 -2.95 6.17
CA TYR A 262 -6.75 -3.55 7.45
C TYR A 262 -5.78 -4.63 7.94
N ASP A 263 -4.68 -4.84 7.22
CA ASP A 263 -3.62 -5.80 7.53
C ASP A 263 -4.16 -7.20 7.91
N MET A 264 -5.09 -7.70 7.09
CA MET A 264 -5.95 -8.85 7.41
C MET A 264 -5.26 -10.20 7.23
N PHE A 265 -3.99 -10.26 6.80
CA PHE A 265 -3.31 -11.51 6.41
C PHE A 265 -3.00 -12.43 7.58
N SER A 266 -2.91 -11.90 8.80
CA SER A 266 -2.65 -12.64 10.03
C SER A 266 -3.79 -12.59 11.03
N SER A 267 -5.04 -12.43 10.57
CA SER A 267 -6.20 -12.41 11.45
C SER A 267 -6.17 -13.63 12.39
N GLY A 268 -6.41 -13.45 13.68
CA GLY A 268 -6.20 -14.42 14.74
C GLY A 268 -6.96 -15.75 14.62
N ASN A 269 -7.72 -15.95 13.56
CA ASN A 269 -8.42 -17.17 13.18
C ASN A 269 -7.70 -17.99 12.10
N GLY A 270 -6.43 -17.69 11.79
CA GLY A 270 -5.67 -18.36 10.75
C GLY A 270 -5.61 -17.56 9.45
N ASP A 271 -5.21 -18.22 8.36
CA ASP A 271 -5.05 -17.61 7.04
C ASP A 271 -6.29 -16.76 6.66
N TYR A 272 -6.06 -15.59 6.05
CA TYR A 272 -7.13 -14.82 5.40
C TYR A 272 -8.00 -15.79 4.59
N PRO A 273 -9.31 -15.85 4.83
CA PRO A 273 -10.14 -16.88 4.23
C PRO A 273 -10.00 -16.92 2.72
N SER A 274 -9.65 -18.08 2.19
CA SER A 274 -9.46 -18.30 0.74
C SER A 274 -8.29 -17.53 0.11
N SER A 275 -7.29 -17.10 0.87
CA SER A 275 -6.08 -16.51 0.32
C SER A 275 -4.95 -17.52 0.15
N LYS A 276 -4.08 -17.22 -0.79
CA LYS A 276 -2.79 -17.89 -0.95
C LYS A 276 -1.71 -16.83 -0.81
N LEU A 277 -0.91 -16.93 0.25
CA LEU A 277 0.27 -16.10 0.45
C LEU A 277 1.51 -16.96 0.24
N VAL A 278 2.36 -16.57 -0.71
CA VAL A 278 3.62 -17.26 -1.04
C VAL A 278 4.78 -16.28 -1.10
N ASP A 279 5.99 -16.78 -0.87
CA ASP A 279 7.22 -16.04 -1.17
C ASP A 279 7.57 -16.11 -2.69
N GLY A 280 8.63 -15.44 -3.09
CA GLY A 280 9.09 -15.45 -4.47
C GLY A 280 9.70 -16.79 -4.94
N ASN A 281 9.94 -17.73 -4.01
CA ASN A 281 10.35 -19.11 -4.31
C ASN A 281 9.15 -20.05 -4.42
N GLY A 282 7.93 -19.54 -4.18
CA GLY A 282 6.69 -20.31 -4.21
C GLY A 282 6.35 -21.03 -2.90
N ASN A 283 7.11 -20.82 -1.83
CA ASN A 283 6.84 -21.40 -0.53
C ASN A 283 5.64 -20.71 0.13
N LYS A 284 4.76 -21.50 0.78
CA LYS A 284 3.65 -20.92 1.55
C LYS A 284 4.19 -20.11 2.73
N VAL A 285 3.75 -18.88 2.86
CA VAL A 285 4.03 -18.00 4.00
C VAL A 285 2.86 -18.09 4.97
N LYS A 286 3.17 -18.28 6.24
CA LYS A 286 2.21 -18.16 7.34
C LYS A 286 2.61 -16.97 8.20
N LEU A 287 1.64 -16.16 8.53
CA LEU A 287 1.80 -15.02 9.42
C LEU A 287 1.07 -15.30 10.73
N THR A 288 1.62 -14.76 11.82
CA THR A 288 1.00 -14.79 13.14
C THR A 288 0.66 -13.35 13.53
N TYR A 289 -0.57 -13.12 13.94
CA TYR A 289 -0.98 -11.77 14.39
C TYR A 289 -0.01 -11.24 15.48
N PRO A 290 0.44 -9.98 15.41
CA PRO A 290 0.03 -8.92 14.48
C PRO A 290 0.89 -8.82 13.20
N ASP A 291 1.64 -9.85 12.83
CA ASP A 291 2.48 -9.79 11.62
C ASP A 291 1.60 -9.69 10.36
N GLY A 292 1.96 -8.76 9.50
CA GLY A 292 1.26 -8.46 8.26
C GLY A 292 2.12 -7.63 7.33
N VAL A 293 1.48 -6.80 6.50
CA VAL A 293 2.19 -5.93 5.55
C VAL A 293 3.07 -4.92 6.28
N ILE A 294 2.56 -4.30 7.36
CA ILE A 294 3.29 -3.26 8.10
C ILE A 294 4.55 -3.83 8.76
N SER A 295 4.42 -4.95 9.47
CA SER A 295 5.58 -5.58 10.10
C SER A 295 6.57 -6.14 9.09
N TRP A 296 6.10 -6.59 7.91
CA TRP A 296 6.96 -7.00 6.81
C TRP A 296 7.75 -5.81 6.25
N LEU A 297 7.10 -4.66 5.98
CA LEU A 297 7.77 -3.43 5.54
C LEU A 297 8.91 -3.05 6.50
N SER A 298 8.65 -3.09 7.81
CA SER A 298 9.61 -2.71 8.84
C SER A 298 10.89 -3.55 8.87
N GLY A 299 10.91 -4.69 8.19
CA GLY A 299 12.07 -5.57 8.07
C GLY A 299 13.12 -5.12 7.05
N PHE A 300 12.87 -4.05 6.28
CA PHE A 300 13.72 -3.67 5.16
C PHE A 300 14.24 -2.23 5.27
N THR A 301 15.49 -2.06 4.82
CA THR A 301 16.14 -0.78 4.62
C THR A 301 16.73 -0.70 3.22
N SER A 302 16.94 0.50 2.71
CA SER A 302 17.69 0.78 1.48
C SER A 302 19.00 1.52 1.80
N ASP A 303 19.90 1.60 0.83
CA ASP A 303 21.11 2.39 0.94
C ASP A 303 20.88 3.89 0.60
N PHE A 304 19.64 4.30 0.47
CA PHE A 304 19.30 5.69 0.17
C PHE A 304 19.69 6.61 1.34
N ASP A 305 20.45 7.64 1.04
CA ASP A 305 21.01 8.58 2.02
C ASP A 305 20.26 9.92 2.10
N GLY A 306 19.12 10.02 1.38
CA GLY A 306 18.30 11.23 1.34
C GLY A 306 18.80 12.29 0.34
N THR A 307 19.80 11.99 -0.48
CA THR A 307 20.25 12.90 -1.54
C THR A 307 19.24 12.91 -2.69
N LYS A 308 19.04 14.08 -3.30
CA LYS A 308 18.26 14.17 -4.53
C LYS A 308 18.91 13.30 -5.59
N ALA A 309 18.14 12.47 -6.29
CA ALA A 309 18.62 11.88 -7.51
C ALA A 309 19.12 13.01 -8.42
N ALA A 310 20.36 12.92 -8.86
CA ALA A 310 20.87 13.85 -9.88
C ALA A 310 19.90 13.81 -11.07
N ASP A 311 19.47 14.97 -11.57
CA ASP A 311 18.53 15.12 -12.69
C ASP A 311 18.90 14.16 -13.81
N GLY A 312 18.07 13.15 -14.04
CA GLY A 312 18.35 12.15 -15.07
C GLY A 312 17.78 10.76 -14.79
N GLY A 313 16.61 10.65 -14.17
CA GLY A 313 15.84 9.41 -14.29
C GLY A 313 15.68 9.10 -15.76
N ASN A 314 16.36 8.04 -16.23
CA ASN A 314 16.50 7.70 -17.63
C ASN A 314 15.12 7.54 -18.26
N SER A 315 14.65 8.55 -19.01
CA SER A 315 13.34 8.57 -19.68
C SER A 315 13.15 7.37 -20.63
N GLU A 316 14.24 6.73 -21.04
CA GLU A 316 14.24 5.53 -21.85
C GLU A 316 13.79 4.27 -21.09
N ALA A 317 13.91 4.24 -19.73
CA ALA A 317 13.43 3.13 -18.91
C ALA A 317 11.88 3.05 -18.87
N TYR A 318 11.19 4.14 -19.22
CA TYR A 318 9.72 4.19 -19.31
C TYR A 318 9.20 3.72 -20.66
N GLY A 319 10.11 3.44 -21.64
CA GLY A 319 9.81 3.10 -23.00
C GLY A 319 8.94 1.87 -23.15
N SER A 320 7.82 2.06 -23.82
CA SER A 320 7.02 1.10 -24.59
C SER A 320 6.62 -0.21 -23.88
N GLY A 321 5.97 -0.10 -22.71
CA GLY A 321 4.97 -1.11 -22.34
C GLY A 321 3.71 -0.86 -23.19
N ALA A 322 3.27 -1.86 -23.94
CA ALA A 322 2.10 -1.93 -24.82
C ALA A 322 1.42 -0.60 -25.23
N SER A 323 1.42 -0.38 -26.52
CA SER A 323 0.98 0.82 -27.25
C SER A 323 -0.16 1.62 -26.61
N SER A 324 -0.14 2.93 -26.82
CA SER A 324 -1.17 3.93 -26.49
C SER A 324 -2.62 3.53 -26.83
N ASN A 325 -2.83 2.56 -27.69
CA ASN A 325 -4.15 2.07 -28.09
C ASN A 325 -4.81 1.14 -27.06
N VAL A 326 -4.06 0.33 -26.31
CA VAL A 326 -4.61 -0.48 -25.21
C VAL A 326 -4.98 0.43 -24.03
N PHE A 327 -4.19 1.47 -23.78
CA PHE A 327 -4.47 2.45 -22.73
C PHE A 327 -5.74 3.27 -23.01
N ALA A 328 -5.92 3.75 -24.25
CA ALA A 328 -7.13 4.46 -24.65
C ALA A 328 -8.38 3.56 -24.53
N THR A 329 -8.25 2.30 -24.85
CA THR A 329 -9.33 1.30 -24.73
C THR A 329 -9.66 1.03 -23.25
N VAL A 330 -8.67 0.89 -22.39
CA VAL A 330 -8.84 0.69 -20.94
C VAL A 330 -9.46 1.94 -20.30
N ILE A 331 -8.97 3.15 -20.60
CA ILE A 331 -9.55 4.40 -20.09
C ILE A 331 -10.99 4.59 -20.59
N ASN A 332 -11.30 4.31 -21.84
CA ASN A 332 -12.68 4.40 -22.36
C ASN A 332 -13.59 3.32 -21.78
N PHE A 333 -13.09 2.12 -21.54
CA PHE A 333 -13.82 1.09 -20.81
C PHE A 333 -14.16 1.54 -19.39
N PHE A 334 -13.18 2.10 -18.65
CA PHE A 334 -13.42 2.63 -17.31
C PHE A 334 -14.38 3.81 -17.30
N LYS A 335 -14.26 4.76 -18.24
CA LYS A 335 -15.19 5.89 -18.36
C LYS A 335 -16.63 5.41 -18.60
N ASN A 336 -16.80 4.39 -19.44
CA ASN A 336 -18.13 3.83 -19.74
C ASN A 336 -18.68 3.01 -18.56
N LEU A 337 -17.84 2.28 -17.85
CA LEU A 337 -18.23 1.50 -16.68
C LEU A 337 -18.62 2.40 -15.50
N PHE A 338 -17.86 3.46 -15.23
CA PHE A 338 -18.21 4.47 -14.23
C PHE A 338 -19.53 5.19 -14.59
N ALA A 339 -19.72 5.53 -15.86
CA ALA A 339 -20.98 6.12 -16.32
C ALA A 339 -22.18 5.15 -16.16
N TYR A 340 -21.95 3.86 -16.20
CA TYR A 340 -22.97 2.82 -15.99
C TYR A 340 -23.29 2.62 -14.49
N ILE A 341 -22.28 2.58 -13.64
CA ILE A 341 -22.43 2.32 -12.19
C ILE A 341 -23.06 3.53 -11.46
N PHE A 342 -22.79 4.76 -11.91
CA PHE A 342 -23.27 6.00 -11.26
C PHE A 342 -24.45 6.68 -11.97
N LYS A 343 -25.09 6.01 -12.93
CA LYS A 343 -26.35 6.43 -13.56
C LYS A 343 -27.58 5.69 -13.02
N GLY A 344 -27.43 4.92 -11.94
CA GLY A 344 -28.52 4.28 -11.22
C GLY A 344 -28.97 5.08 -10.01
#